data_2cb23ed6cee36a9dcd77cefde1e86964
#
_entry.id   2cb23ed6cee36a9dcd77cefde1e86964
#
_cell.length_a   1.000
_cell.length_b   1.000
_cell.length_c   1.000
_cell.angle_alpha   90.00
_cell.angle_beta   90.00
_cell.angle_gamma   90.00
#
_symmetry.space_group_name_H-M   'P 1'
#
loop_
_entity.id
_entity.type
_entity.pdbx_description
1 polymer ?
#
loop_
_entity_poly.entity_id
_entity_poly.type
_entity_poly.pdbx_seq_one_letter_code
_entity_poly.pdbx_strand_id
1 'polypeptide(L)'
;YEIAQCLVGSEMCIRDSCNSDKPVAADPTLTNILGDKFLVGVAINSEQAAGRDTSAVDVVRRHFNSIVAENCMKSEVIHPEEDRYDFSLADEFVKFGEDNGMFIIGHCLVWHSQLSPWFCVDAEGKNVSPEVLKERLKSHIHTIVGRYKGRIKGWDVVNEAIEGDGSYRKSKFYEILGEEYIPLAFQYAHEADPEAELYYNDYGMHEPGRRDAVVRMVNSLKEKGLRIDAIGMQGHMGLDYPSIGEYETSLLAFASTGAKVMITEWDMSALPTVNRGANIADKVAFEKALNPYPEALPDSVSNLWNARMKSFMELFIKHSDVITRVTAWGVSDGDSWKNDWPVPGRREYPLLFDRNYQPKPFLKEILEPKKAVFDEFTYTVAPKDTDKATDQVTTPGTLNPVLPGCYPDPSICRVGNDYYMVNSSFAFYPGVPIWHSTDLTNWEQLGYVLNRPSQLPMYDGLRISGGIYAPDIKYNPHNGLFYLITTAVDGGGNFFVTTDDPKKGNWSDPTFLPEVGGIDPGFLFDEDGKAYIVNNDGPAGKPEYDGHRAIWIREFDWKNGCTVGKQKMIIDGGVDKTQHPSWIEGPHLYHINGTYYLMA
;
A
#
# COMPACT_ATOMS: atom_id res chain seq x y z
N TYR A 1 43.60 -5.92 -0.57
CA TYR A 1 44.22 -7.23 -0.86
C TYR A 1 43.42 -8.41 -0.24
N GLU A 2 42.38 -8.11 0.54
CA GLU A 2 41.52 -9.17 1.18
C GLU A 2 40.14 -9.35 0.54
N ILE A 3 39.80 -8.57 -0.48
CA ILE A 3 38.50 -8.71 -1.19
C ILE A 3 38.61 -9.67 -2.41
N ALA A 4 39.82 -10.05 -2.81
CA ALA A 4 40.05 -10.93 -3.97
C ALA A 4 40.05 -12.43 -3.63
N GLN A 5 39.93 -12.83 -2.36
CA GLN A 5 39.91 -14.25 -1.97
C GLN A 5 38.54 -14.87 -1.72
N CYS A 6 37.45 -14.08 -1.71
CA CYS A 6 36.11 -14.60 -1.56
C CYS A 6 35.38 -14.93 -2.89
N LEU A 7 36.00 -14.66 -4.04
CA LEU A 7 35.40 -14.89 -5.36
C LEU A 7 35.95 -16.11 -6.14
N VAL A 8 36.87 -16.89 -5.54
CA VAL A 8 37.49 -18.06 -6.21
C VAL A 8 37.01 -19.40 -5.65
N GLY A 9 36.01 -19.40 -4.77
CA GLY A 9 35.50 -20.60 -4.10
C GLY A 9 34.23 -21.24 -4.66
N SER A 10 33.66 -20.74 -5.76
CA SER A 10 32.40 -21.25 -6.31
C SER A 10 32.48 -21.83 -7.73
N GLU A 11 33.67 -21.99 -8.27
CA GLU A 11 33.86 -22.73 -9.53
C GLU A 11 34.46 -24.09 -9.25
N MET A 12 33.62 -25.05 -8.89
CA MET A 12 33.83 -26.47 -9.23
C MET A 12 32.69 -27.33 -8.71
N CYS A 13 31.72 -27.56 -9.55
CA CYS A 13 30.97 -28.81 -9.67
C CYS A 13 29.99 -28.71 -10.83
N ILE A 14 30.50 -28.60 -12.05
CA ILE A 14 29.76 -29.08 -13.23
C ILE A 14 30.19 -30.53 -13.42
N ARG A 15 29.41 -31.45 -12.92
CA ARG A 15 29.37 -32.83 -13.40
C ARG A 15 28.08 -33.01 -14.18
N ASP A 16 28.25 -33.25 -15.46
CA ASP A 16 27.22 -33.79 -16.33
C ASP A 16 26.52 -34.97 -15.65
N SER A 17 25.25 -34.83 -15.39
CA SER A 17 24.30 -35.94 -15.47
C SER A 17 22.96 -35.34 -15.87
N CYS A 18 22.57 -35.64 -17.10
CA CYS A 18 21.21 -35.46 -17.58
C CYS A 18 20.23 -36.15 -16.64
N ASN A 19 19.56 -35.41 -15.83
CA ASN A 19 18.22 -35.71 -15.35
C ASN A 19 17.48 -34.36 -15.13
N SER A 20 16.41 -34.26 -15.86
CA SER A 20 15.48 -33.16 -15.90
C SER A 20 14.65 -33.09 -14.61
N ASP A 21 15.22 -32.54 -13.56
CA ASP A 21 14.44 -32.00 -12.45
C ASP A 21 14.93 -30.56 -12.20
N LYS A 22 14.37 -29.63 -12.98
CA LYS A 22 14.36 -28.23 -12.53
C LYS A 22 13.67 -28.26 -11.17
N PRO A 23 14.25 -27.65 -10.11
CA PRO A 23 13.50 -27.47 -8.89
C PRO A 23 12.24 -26.70 -9.27
N VAL A 24 11.07 -27.31 -9.07
CA VAL A 24 9.79 -26.64 -9.16
C VAL A 24 9.92 -25.46 -8.22
N ALA A 25 9.88 -24.26 -8.75
CA ALA A 25 9.89 -23.06 -7.92
C ALA A 25 8.75 -23.23 -6.92
N ALA A 26 9.06 -23.20 -5.63
CA ALA A 26 8.03 -23.34 -4.60
C ALA A 26 6.99 -22.27 -4.88
N ASP A 27 5.71 -22.65 -4.89
CA ASP A 27 4.62 -21.70 -5.11
C ASP A 27 4.76 -20.52 -4.15
N PRO A 28 4.59 -19.28 -4.62
CA PRO A 28 4.77 -18.08 -3.79
C PRO A 28 3.79 -18.09 -2.60
N THR A 29 4.26 -17.66 -1.44
CA THR A 29 3.47 -17.59 -0.21
C THR A 29 3.34 -16.14 0.27
N LEU A 30 2.31 -15.83 1.04
CA LEU A 30 2.15 -14.47 1.62
C LEU A 30 3.36 -14.08 2.48
N THR A 31 3.89 -15.02 3.26
CA THR A 31 5.06 -14.79 4.10
C THR A 31 6.33 -14.50 3.29
N ASN A 32 6.49 -15.12 2.12
CA ASN A 32 7.64 -14.85 1.24
C ASN A 32 7.54 -13.48 0.55
N ILE A 33 6.33 -12.98 0.33
CA ILE A 33 6.09 -11.73 -0.40
C ILE A 33 6.00 -10.53 0.56
N LEU A 34 5.37 -10.73 1.72
CA LEU A 34 5.05 -9.65 2.66
C LEU A 34 5.83 -9.72 3.98
N GLY A 35 6.56 -10.82 4.24
CA GLY A 35 7.22 -11.04 5.54
C GLY A 35 8.37 -10.08 5.84
N ASP A 36 8.91 -9.39 4.85
CA ASP A 36 9.87 -8.29 5.00
C ASP A 36 9.20 -6.95 5.35
N LYS A 37 7.88 -6.86 5.23
CA LYS A 37 7.07 -5.67 5.55
C LYS A 37 6.48 -5.73 6.96
N PHE A 38 5.80 -6.84 7.26
CA PHE A 38 5.11 -7.07 8.55
C PHE A 38 4.83 -8.56 8.75
N LEU A 39 4.49 -8.95 9.98
CA LEU A 39 4.00 -10.30 10.23
C LEU A 39 2.64 -10.51 9.55
N VAL A 40 2.51 -11.63 8.84
CA VAL A 40 1.26 -12.04 8.21
C VAL A 40 0.55 -13.01 9.13
N GLY A 41 -0.54 -12.56 9.73
CA GLY A 41 -1.26 -13.27 10.78
C GLY A 41 -2.61 -13.83 10.34
N VAL A 42 -3.10 -14.81 11.09
CA VAL A 42 -4.44 -15.38 10.94
C VAL A 42 -5.02 -15.79 12.30
N ALA A 43 -6.32 -15.53 12.50
CA ALA A 43 -7.06 -16.11 13.63
C ALA A 43 -7.41 -17.56 13.30
N ILE A 44 -7.17 -18.46 14.26
CA ILE A 44 -7.50 -19.87 14.12
C ILE A 44 -8.41 -20.34 15.26
N ASN A 45 -9.34 -21.23 14.93
CA ASN A 45 -10.22 -21.86 15.91
C ASN A 45 -9.64 -23.14 16.49
N SER A 46 -10.33 -23.75 17.46
CA SER A 46 -9.82 -24.94 18.17
C SER A 46 -9.70 -26.17 17.27
N GLU A 47 -10.55 -26.34 16.25
CA GLU A 47 -10.46 -27.47 15.30
C GLU A 47 -9.18 -27.36 14.43
N GLN A 48 -8.86 -26.15 14.03
CA GLN A 48 -7.67 -25.82 13.25
C GLN A 48 -6.40 -25.97 14.11
N ALA A 49 -6.43 -25.45 15.35
CA ALA A 49 -5.32 -25.58 16.30
C ALA A 49 -5.00 -27.04 16.66
N ALA A 50 -6.02 -27.88 16.77
CA ALA A 50 -5.89 -29.31 17.01
C ALA A 50 -5.49 -30.13 15.76
N GLY A 51 -5.38 -29.50 14.59
CA GLY A 51 -5.03 -30.17 13.35
C GLY A 51 -6.15 -31.02 12.71
N ARG A 52 -7.39 -30.87 13.16
CA ARG A 52 -8.53 -31.64 12.66
C ARG A 52 -9.05 -31.11 11.32
N ASP A 53 -9.00 -29.82 11.10
CA ASP A 53 -9.25 -29.21 9.79
C ASP A 53 -7.94 -29.13 8.98
N THR A 54 -7.61 -30.21 8.30
CA THR A 54 -6.34 -30.33 7.57
C THR A 54 -6.20 -29.32 6.43
N SER A 55 -7.29 -28.95 5.76
CA SER A 55 -7.28 -27.99 4.65
C SER A 55 -6.95 -26.58 5.13
N ALA A 56 -7.56 -26.14 6.24
CA ALA A 56 -7.22 -24.87 6.88
C ALA A 56 -5.77 -24.88 7.38
N VAL A 57 -5.35 -25.96 8.05
CA VAL A 57 -3.98 -26.11 8.57
C VAL A 57 -2.94 -25.98 7.47
N ASP A 58 -3.16 -26.57 6.31
CA ASP A 58 -2.24 -26.46 5.16
C ASP A 58 -2.11 -25.00 4.67
N VAL A 59 -3.22 -24.27 4.60
CA VAL A 59 -3.21 -22.85 4.25
C VAL A 59 -2.47 -22.03 5.32
N VAL A 60 -2.75 -22.30 6.60
CA VAL A 60 -2.10 -21.59 7.72
C VAL A 60 -0.58 -21.76 7.68
N ARG A 61 -0.11 -23.01 7.57
CA ARG A 61 1.33 -23.33 7.51
C ARG A 61 2.04 -22.72 6.31
N ARG A 62 1.32 -22.64 5.19
CA ARG A 62 1.90 -22.17 3.94
C ARG A 62 1.99 -20.64 3.86
N HIS A 63 0.99 -19.93 4.36
CA HIS A 63 0.83 -18.50 4.08
C HIS A 63 1.05 -17.57 5.28
N PHE A 64 1.07 -18.08 6.51
CA PHE A 64 1.08 -17.25 7.71
C PHE A 64 2.30 -17.55 8.60
N ASN A 65 2.80 -16.54 9.28
CA ASN A 65 3.89 -16.64 10.25
C ASN A 65 3.50 -16.11 11.64
N SER A 66 2.22 -15.72 11.82
CA SER A 66 1.64 -15.31 13.09
C SER A 66 0.24 -15.88 13.24
N ILE A 67 -0.13 -16.27 14.47
CA ILE A 67 -1.48 -16.75 14.79
C ILE A 67 -2.03 -16.03 16.01
N VAL A 68 -3.36 -15.90 16.04
CA VAL A 68 -4.13 -15.41 17.20
C VAL A 68 -5.27 -16.39 17.51
N ALA A 69 -5.59 -16.56 18.79
CA ALA A 69 -6.68 -17.43 19.22
C ALA A 69 -8.03 -16.77 18.94
N GLU A 70 -8.87 -17.39 18.09
CA GLU A 70 -10.20 -16.85 17.83
C GLU A 70 -11.07 -16.81 19.09
N ASN A 71 -11.16 -17.91 19.84
CA ASN A 71 -12.03 -18.02 21.03
C ASN A 71 -11.38 -18.71 22.24
N CYS A 72 -10.44 -19.63 22.07
CA CYS A 72 -10.01 -20.54 23.12
C CYS A 72 -9.29 -19.87 24.32
N MET A 73 -8.88 -18.60 24.19
CA MET A 73 -8.26 -17.83 25.27
C MET A 73 -9.18 -16.78 25.90
N LYS A 74 -10.43 -16.66 25.42
CA LYS A 74 -11.41 -15.75 26.02
C LYS A 74 -11.83 -16.24 27.41
N SER A 75 -12.16 -15.30 28.30
CA SER A 75 -12.38 -15.56 29.71
C SER A 75 -13.37 -16.72 29.99
N GLU A 76 -14.52 -16.74 29.31
CA GLU A 76 -15.54 -17.79 29.50
C GLU A 76 -15.05 -19.19 29.16
N VAL A 77 -13.99 -19.31 28.33
CA VAL A 77 -13.40 -20.60 27.94
C VAL A 77 -12.24 -20.97 28.84
N ILE A 78 -11.27 -20.06 29.01
CA ILE A 78 -10.03 -20.36 29.71
C ILE A 78 -10.14 -20.26 31.26
N HIS A 79 -11.12 -19.48 31.77
CA HIS A 79 -11.35 -19.26 33.20
C HIS A 79 -12.85 -19.28 33.52
N PRO A 80 -13.55 -20.40 33.26
CA PRO A 80 -15.01 -20.48 33.34
C PRO A 80 -15.60 -20.30 34.73
N GLU A 81 -14.85 -20.67 35.77
CA GLU A 81 -15.25 -20.55 37.20
C GLU A 81 -14.12 -19.92 38.01
N GLU A 82 -14.42 -19.22 39.10
CA GLU A 82 -13.45 -18.43 39.89
C GLU A 82 -12.21 -19.22 40.29
N ASP A 83 -12.40 -20.48 40.68
CA ASP A 83 -11.33 -21.36 41.15
C ASP A 83 -10.86 -22.37 40.07
N ARG A 84 -11.34 -22.26 38.83
CA ARG A 84 -11.06 -23.25 37.80
C ARG A 84 -10.62 -22.62 36.48
N TYR A 85 -9.43 -22.99 36.05
CA TYR A 85 -8.92 -22.71 34.72
C TYR A 85 -9.00 -23.96 33.86
N ASP A 86 -9.33 -23.78 32.57
CA ASP A 86 -9.24 -24.81 31.54
C ASP A 86 -8.31 -24.36 30.42
N PHE A 87 -7.10 -24.87 30.48
CA PHE A 87 -6.05 -24.54 29.51
C PHE A 87 -6.00 -25.51 28.32
N SER A 88 -6.85 -26.53 28.26
CA SER A 88 -6.73 -27.60 27.28
C SER A 88 -6.68 -27.09 25.84
N LEU A 89 -7.63 -26.25 25.43
CA LEU A 89 -7.69 -25.68 24.08
C LEU A 89 -6.60 -24.63 23.84
N ALA A 90 -6.28 -23.84 24.86
CA ALA A 90 -5.23 -22.83 24.77
C ALA A 90 -3.82 -23.48 24.65
N ASP A 91 -3.59 -24.60 25.36
CA ASP A 91 -2.34 -25.37 25.23
C ASP A 91 -2.17 -25.98 23.85
N GLU A 92 -3.26 -26.52 23.24
CA GLU A 92 -3.26 -27.01 21.85
C GLU A 92 -2.91 -25.89 20.87
N PHE A 93 -3.52 -24.70 21.06
CA PHE A 93 -3.26 -23.52 20.23
C PHE A 93 -1.80 -23.06 20.33
N VAL A 94 -1.28 -22.92 21.54
CA VAL A 94 0.11 -22.49 21.74
C VAL A 94 1.09 -23.52 21.18
N LYS A 95 0.82 -24.81 21.43
CA LYS A 95 1.63 -25.89 20.85
C LYS A 95 1.63 -25.87 19.32
N PHE A 96 0.48 -25.63 18.67
CA PHE A 96 0.42 -25.49 17.24
C PHE A 96 1.33 -24.37 16.71
N GLY A 97 1.31 -23.22 17.37
CA GLY A 97 2.18 -22.09 17.01
C GLY A 97 3.67 -22.41 17.18
N GLU A 98 4.04 -23.06 18.28
CA GLU A 98 5.41 -23.49 18.56
C GLU A 98 5.90 -24.53 17.54
N ASP A 99 5.10 -25.55 17.28
CA ASP A 99 5.43 -26.63 16.32
C ASP A 99 5.65 -26.09 14.89
N ASN A 100 5.05 -24.95 14.55
CA ASN A 100 5.14 -24.32 13.24
C ASN A 100 6.02 -23.05 13.24
N GLY A 101 6.70 -22.72 14.34
CA GLY A 101 7.61 -21.57 14.44
C GLY A 101 6.92 -20.22 14.25
N MET A 102 5.66 -20.09 14.64
CA MET A 102 4.84 -18.89 14.43
C MET A 102 4.93 -17.91 15.59
N PHE A 103 4.71 -16.62 15.30
CA PHE A 103 4.53 -15.59 16.31
C PHE A 103 3.13 -15.73 16.92
N ILE A 104 3.05 -16.04 18.21
CA ILE A 104 1.80 -16.39 18.88
C ILE A 104 1.27 -15.19 19.66
N ILE A 105 0.00 -14.85 19.45
CA ILE A 105 -0.71 -13.76 20.12
C ILE A 105 -1.81 -14.33 21.00
N GLY A 106 -1.85 -13.86 22.25
CA GLY A 106 -2.94 -14.15 23.19
C GLY A 106 -4.10 -13.15 23.04
N HIS A 107 -5.29 -13.63 22.81
CA HIS A 107 -6.49 -12.81 22.67
C HIS A 107 -7.62 -13.40 23.52
N CYS A 108 -8.09 -12.68 24.51
CA CYS A 108 -7.65 -11.42 25.10
C CYS A 108 -7.75 -11.51 26.63
N LEU A 109 -7.04 -10.63 27.34
CA LEU A 109 -7.00 -10.71 28.81
C LEU A 109 -8.21 -10.02 29.45
N VAL A 110 -8.62 -8.85 28.97
CA VAL A 110 -9.73 -8.06 29.49
C VAL A 110 -10.68 -7.65 28.38
N TRP A 111 -11.86 -8.20 28.38
CA TRP A 111 -12.91 -7.87 27.43
C TRP A 111 -14.29 -7.96 28.09
N HIS A 112 -15.21 -7.08 27.73
CA HIS A 112 -16.57 -7.02 28.29
C HIS A 112 -17.50 -8.11 27.78
N SER A 113 -17.16 -8.71 26.64
CA SER A 113 -17.91 -9.78 26.00
C SER A 113 -17.25 -11.14 26.20
N GLN A 114 -17.94 -12.23 26.03
CA GLN A 114 -17.47 -13.60 26.32
C GLN A 114 -16.67 -13.66 27.64
N LEU A 115 -17.15 -12.89 28.64
CA LEU A 115 -16.62 -12.80 29.98
C LEU A 115 -17.30 -13.84 30.87
N SER A 116 -16.53 -14.54 31.69
CA SER A 116 -17.06 -15.50 32.66
C SER A 116 -18.08 -14.85 33.57
N PRO A 117 -19.27 -15.45 33.79
CA PRO A 117 -20.38 -14.81 34.50
C PRO A 117 -20.05 -14.37 35.92
N TRP A 118 -19.13 -15.07 36.59
CA TRP A 118 -18.71 -14.79 37.98
C TRP A 118 -17.77 -13.58 38.09
N PHE A 119 -17.09 -13.17 37.03
CA PHE A 119 -15.89 -12.34 37.10
C PHE A 119 -16.11 -10.97 37.77
N CYS A 120 -17.22 -10.32 37.49
CA CYS A 120 -17.54 -9.00 38.02
C CYS A 120 -18.68 -8.98 39.05
N VAL A 121 -19.21 -10.15 39.42
CA VAL A 121 -20.36 -10.22 40.32
C VAL A 121 -20.08 -11.16 41.51
N ASP A 122 -20.84 -10.97 42.58
CA ASP A 122 -20.89 -11.88 43.72
C ASP A 122 -21.91 -13.01 43.52
N ALA A 123 -22.09 -13.86 44.52
CA ALA A 123 -23.02 -14.98 44.50
C ALA A 123 -24.48 -14.55 44.31
N GLU A 124 -24.82 -13.32 44.69
CA GLU A 124 -26.15 -12.72 44.56
C GLU A 124 -26.34 -12.00 43.19
N GLY A 125 -25.32 -12.00 42.33
CA GLY A 125 -25.35 -11.34 41.01
C GLY A 125 -25.13 -9.82 41.05
N LYS A 126 -24.71 -9.25 42.19
CA LYS A 126 -24.39 -7.84 42.33
C LYS A 126 -22.93 -7.58 41.99
N ASN A 127 -22.63 -6.37 41.54
CA ASN A 127 -21.23 -5.99 41.31
C ASN A 127 -20.39 -6.19 42.56
N VAL A 128 -19.23 -6.81 42.41
CA VAL A 128 -18.26 -6.95 43.49
C VAL A 128 -17.63 -5.61 43.88
N SER A 129 -16.96 -5.55 45.04
CA SER A 129 -16.21 -4.33 45.40
C SER A 129 -15.01 -4.09 44.50
N PRO A 130 -14.53 -2.84 44.37
CA PRO A 130 -13.32 -2.52 43.61
C PRO A 130 -12.10 -3.38 44.00
N GLU A 131 -11.92 -3.65 45.27
CA GLU A 131 -10.79 -4.44 45.82
C GLU A 131 -10.87 -5.90 45.33
N VAL A 132 -12.07 -6.50 45.38
CA VAL A 132 -12.28 -7.87 44.88
C VAL A 132 -12.04 -7.95 43.37
N LEU A 133 -12.54 -6.97 42.59
CA LEU A 133 -12.30 -6.99 41.16
C LEU A 133 -10.82 -6.80 40.80
N LYS A 134 -10.09 -5.93 41.49
CA LYS A 134 -8.64 -5.77 41.34
C LYS A 134 -7.89 -7.07 41.57
N GLU A 135 -8.25 -7.81 42.63
CA GLU A 135 -7.60 -9.09 42.97
C GLU A 135 -7.94 -10.16 41.91
N ARG A 136 -9.22 -10.26 41.48
CA ARG A 136 -9.64 -11.19 40.42
C ARG A 136 -8.92 -10.90 39.11
N LEU A 137 -8.85 -9.61 38.72
CA LEU A 137 -8.16 -9.15 37.51
C LEU A 137 -6.67 -9.49 37.57
N LYS A 138 -6.01 -9.22 38.70
CA LYS A 138 -4.61 -9.54 38.89
C LYS A 138 -4.35 -11.04 38.80
N SER A 139 -5.13 -11.84 39.53
CA SER A 139 -4.99 -13.30 39.55
C SER A 139 -5.20 -13.90 38.15
N HIS A 140 -6.24 -13.46 37.43
CA HIS A 140 -6.54 -13.89 36.07
C HIS A 140 -5.37 -13.64 35.13
N ILE A 141 -4.90 -12.38 35.07
CA ILE A 141 -3.82 -11.97 34.16
C ILE A 141 -2.52 -12.70 34.55
N HIS A 142 -2.13 -12.70 35.81
CA HIS A 142 -0.90 -13.36 36.25
C HIS A 142 -0.89 -14.86 35.97
N THR A 143 -2.03 -15.53 36.15
CA THR A 143 -2.13 -16.97 35.91
C THR A 143 -2.01 -17.30 34.42
N ILE A 144 -2.73 -16.57 33.57
CA ILE A 144 -2.76 -16.85 32.10
C ILE A 144 -1.44 -16.42 31.45
N VAL A 145 -1.00 -15.19 31.66
CA VAL A 145 0.25 -14.68 31.10
C VAL A 145 1.45 -15.46 31.65
N GLY A 146 1.47 -15.74 32.97
CA GLY A 146 2.53 -16.50 33.60
C GLY A 146 2.66 -17.93 33.06
N ARG A 147 1.53 -18.62 32.74
CA ARG A 147 1.55 -19.95 32.13
C ARG A 147 2.26 -19.96 30.77
N TYR A 148 2.05 -18.93 29.97
CA TYR A 148 2.58 -18.86 28.60
C TYR A 148 3.78 -17.91 28.48
N LYS A 149 4.40 -17.54 29.58
CA LYS A 149 5.58 -16.66 29.62
C LYS A 149 6.65 -17.13 28.66
N GLY A 150 7.11 -16.22 27.77
CA GLY A 150 8.12 -16.47 26.75
C GLY A 150 7.65 -17.30 25.55
N ARG A 151 6.45 -17.94 25.64
CA ARG A 151 5.83 -18.74 24.55
C ARG A 151 4.90 -17.88 23.71
N ILE A 152 3.97 -17.16 24.34
CA ILE A 152 3.16 -16.12 23.70
C ILE A 152 4.00 -14.84 23.63
N LYS A 153 4.04 -14.24 22.45
CA LYS A 153 4.92 -13.10 22.16
C LYS A 153 4.28 -11.75 22.41
N GLY A 154 2.94 -11.70 22.43
CA GLY A 154 2.20 -10.49 22.68
C GLY A 154 0.76 -10.78 23.09
N TRP A 155 0.13 -9.85 23.81
CA TRP A 155 -1.20 -9.96 24.36
C TRP A 155 -2.09 -8.78 23.99
N ASP A 156 -3.30 -9.05 23.52
CA ASP A 156 -4.39 -8.08 23.57
C ASP A 156 -4.82 -7.93 25.03
N VAL A 157 -4.25 -6.92 25.70
CA VAL A 157 -4.43 -6.73 27.15
C VAL A 157 -5.83 -6.24 27.46
N VAL A 158 -6.27 -5.21 26.74
CA VAL A 158 -7.64 -4.66 26.83
C VAL A 158 -8.24 -4.60 25.43
N ASN A 159 -9.42 -5.19 25.31
CA ASN A 159 -10.18 -5.23 24.05
C ASN A 159 -11.46 -4.39 24.18
N GLU A 160 -11.71 -3.48 23.21
CA GLU A 160 -12.97 -2.76 23.00
C GLU A 160 -13.45 -1.92 24.20
N ALA A 161 -12.58 -1.10 24.75
CA ALA A 161 -12.91 -0.25 25.89
C ALA A 161 -13.54 1.11 25.54
N ILE A 162 -13.54 1.53 24.27
CA ILE A 162 -13.93 2.88 23.86
C ILE A 162 -15.05 2.82 22.82
N GLU A 163 -16.09 3.63 23.03
CA GLU A 163 -17.23 3.77 22.10
C GLU A 163 -16.88 4.70 20.92
N GLY A 164 -17.70 4.68 19.86
CA GLY A 164 -17.49 5.49 18.66
C GLY A 164 -17.50 6.99 18.90
N ASP A 165 -18.20 7.48 19.92
CA ASP A 165 -18.22 8.88 20.33
C ASP A 165 -16.99 9.30 21.17
N GLY A 166 -16.11 8.35 21.48
CA GLY A 166 -14.90 8.54 22.28
C GLY A 166 -15.11 8.45 23.79
N SER A 167 -16.28 8.08 24.25
CA SER A 167 -16.53 7.76 25.67
C SER A 167 -16.03 6.35 26.00
N TYR A 168 -15.69 6.11 27.29
CA TYR A 168 -15.40 4.77 27.73
C TYR A 168 -16.66 3.91 27.77
N ARG A 169 -16.55 2.67 27.27
CA ARG A 169 -17.62 1.68 27.30
C ARG A 169 -18.05 1.42 28.74
N LYS A 170 -19.35 1.46 29.01
CA LYS A 170 -19.94 1.20 30.33
C LYS A 170 -20.00 -0.31 30.61
N SER A 171 -18.85 -0.96 30.51
CA SER A 171 -18.68 -2.38 30.88
C SER A 171 -18.71 -2.53 32.40
N LYS A 172 -18.87 -3.77 32.89
CA LYS A 172 -18.78 -4.08 34.35
C LYS A 172 -17.46 -3.66 34.94
N PHE A 173 -16.35 -3.80 34.21
CA PHE A 173 -15.05 -3.29 34.63
C PHE A 173 -15.08 -1.77 34.86
N TYR A 174 -15.66 -1.03 33.93
CA TYR A 174 -15.78 0.42 34.05
C TYR A 174 -16.77 0.84 35.14
N GLU A 175 -17.90 0.14 35.31
CA GLU A 175 -18.87 0.44 36.37
C GLU A 175 -18.28 0.33 37.76
N ILE A 176 -17.33 -0.62 37.95
CA ILE A 176 -16.75 -0.92 39.26
C ILE A 176 -15.45 -0.12 39.49
N LEU A 177 -14.57 -0.04 38.49
CA LEU A 177 -13.22 0.55 38.64
C LEU A 177 -13.04 1.89 37.88
N GLY A 178 -14.04 2.33 37.11
CA GLY A 178 -13.85 3.47 36.23
C GLY A 178 -12.76 3.19 35.21
N GLU A 179 -12.00 4.21 34.82
CA GLU A 179 -10.90 4.10 33.86
C GLU A 179 -9.68 3.33 34.41
N GLU A 180 -9.62 3.14 35.74
CA GLU A 180 -8.47 2.55 36.42
C GLU A 180 -8.20 1.09 36.00
N TYR A 181 -9.23 0.35 35.56
CA TYR A 181 -9.04 -1.05 35.15
C TYR A 181 -8.06 -1.21 33.98
N ILE A 182 -7.97 -0.21 33.07
CA ILE A 182 -7.08 -0.27 31.92
C ILE A 182 -5.60 -0.22 32.33
N PRO A 183 -5.11 0.83 33.04
CA PRO A 183 -3.73 0.84 33.51
C PRO A 183 -3.38 -0.33 34.42
N LEU A 184 -4.31 -0.81 35.25
CA LEU A 184 -4.10 -1.99 36.07
C LEU A 184 -3.88 -3.24 35.22
N ALA A 185 -4.66 -3.46 34.18
CA ALA A 185 -4.51 -4.60 33.28
C ALA A 185 -3.13 -4.60 32.59
N PHE A 186 -2.68 -3.45 32.05
CA PHE A 186 -1.36 -3.30 31.45
C PHE A 186 -0.24 -3.52 32.47
N GLN A 187 -0.37 -3.00 33.70
CA GLN A 187 0.57 -3.22 34.77
C GLN A 187 0.70 -4.72 35.12
N TYR A 188 -0.41 -5.39 35.33
CA TYR A 188 -0.42 -6.81 35.73
C TYR A 188 0.12 -7.72 34.60
N ALA A 189 -0.18 -7.40 33.34
CA ALA A 189 0.36 -8.14 32.21
C ALA A 189 1.89 -8.00 32.12
N HIS A 190 2.41 -6.77 32.29
CA HIS A 190 3.85 -6.52 32.33
C HIS A 190 4.54 -7.17 33.54
N GLU A 191 3.92 -7.15 34.69
CA GLU A 191 4.43 -7.85 35.91
C GLU A 191 4.55 -9.36 35.66
N ALA A 192 3.59 -9.97 34.98
CA ALA A 192 3.57 -11.41 34.72
C ALA A 192 4.61 -11.85 33.68
N ASP A 193 4.72 -11.11 32.54
CA ASP A 193 5.74 -11.32 31.52
C ASP A 193 6.28 -9.98 30.99
N PRO A 194 7.44 -9.52 31.49
CA PRO A 194 8.05 -8.27 31.04
C PRO A 194 8.51 -8.26 29.58
N GLU A 195 8.71 -9.43 28.97
CA GLU A 195 9.22 -9.56 27.60
C GLU A 195 8.09 -9.58 26.55
N ALA A 196 6.87 -9.97 26.94
CA ALA A 196 5.74 -10.00 26.03
C ALA A 196 5.34 -8.58 25.60
N GLU A 197 4.99 -8.42 24.33
CA GLU A 197 4.41 -7.18 23.83
C GLU A 197 2.99 -6.99 24.35
N LEU A 198 2.57 -5.75 24.63
CA LEU A 198 1.28 -5.41 25.20
C LEU A 198 0.47 -4.50 24.28
N TYR A 199 -0.76 -4.86 23.98
CA TYR A 199 -1.59 -4.21 22.99
C TYR A 199 -2.94 -3.74 23.53
N TYR A 200 -3.43 -2.64 22.99
CA TYR A 200 -4.84 -2.26 23.03
C TYR A 200 -5.47 -2.60 21.69
N ASN A 201 -6.66 -3.19 21.66
CA ASN A 201 -7.34 -3.62 20.43
C ASN A 201 -8.80 -3.15 20.40
N ASP A 202 -9.29 -2.60 19.26
CA ASP A 202 -10.68 -2.15 19.13
C ASP A 202 -11.13 -2.16 17.66
N TYR A 203 -12.45 -2.23 17.45
CA TYR A 203 -13.09 -2.04 16.15
C TYR A 203 -13.40 -0.55 15.89
N GLY A 204 -13.88 -0.21 14.67
CA GLY A 204 -14.29 1.16 14.33
C GLY A 204 -13.20 2.22 14.55
N MET A 205 -11.93 1.83 14.54
CA MET A 205 -10.79 2.68 14.85
C MET A 205 -10.59 3.84 13.85
N HIS A 206 -11.30 3.84 12.73
CA HIS A 206 -11.38 4.95 11.79
C HIS A 206 -12.27 6.11 12.26
N GLU A 207 -13.15 5.86 13.23
CA GLU A 207 -14.09 6.88 13.76
C GLU A 207 -13.32 7.95 14.56
N PRO A 208 -13.52 9.24 14.26
CA PRO A 208 -12.76 10.32 14.89
C PRO A 208 -12.83 10.33 16.42
N GLY A 209 -14.01 10.08 16.99
CA GLY A 209 -14.20 10.08 18.45
C GLY A 209 -13.38 8.97 19.12
N ARG A 210 -13.47 7.74 18.61
CA ARG A 210 -12.71 6.59 19.13
C ARG A 210 -11.22 6.79 18.91
N ARG A 211 -10.79 7.17 17.71
CA ARG A 211 -9.39 7.49 17.42
C ARG A 211 -8.78 8.44 18.43
N ASP A 212 -9.41 9.59 18.63
CA ASP A 212 -8.87 10.64 19.49
C ASP A 212 -8.86 10.22 20.97
N ALA A 213 -9.83 9.42 21.40
CA ALA A 213 -9.87 8.85 22.75
C ALA A 213 -8.77 7.79 22.95
N VAL A 214 -8.54 6.91 21.98
CA VAL A 214 -7.44 5.93 22.03
C VAL A 214 -6.09 6.62 22.10
N VAL A 215 -5.85 7.67 21.30
CA VAL A 215 -4.62 8.47 21.35
C VAL A 215 -4.40 9.05 22.76
N ARG A 216 -5.45 9.63 23.36
CA ARG A 216 -5.36 10.16 24.74
C ARG A 216 -5.07 9.07 25.76
N MET A 217 -5.75 7.91 25.66
CA MET A 217 -5.55 6.78 26.56
C MET A 217 -4.11 6.24 26.48
N VAL A 218 -3.58 6.02 25.27
CA VAL A 218 -2.21 5.54 25.06
C VAL A 218 -1.18 6.52 25.64
N ASN A 219 -1.35 7.81 25.40
CA ASN A 219 -0.46 8.83 25.97
C ASN A 219 -0.54 8.83 27.50
N SER A 220 -1.74 8.69 28.09
CA SER A 220 -1.91 8.59 29.55
C SER A 220 -1.23 7.36 30.15
N LEU A 221 -1.27 6.21 29.47
CA LEU A 221 -0.53 5.01 29.90
C LEU A 221 0.98 5.26 29.91
N LYS A 222 1.50 5.87 28.84
CA LYS A 222 2.93 6.22 28.73
C LYS A 222 3.37 7.25 29.78
N GLU A 223 2.56 8.27 30.06
CA GLU A 223 2.81 9.26 31.11
C GLU A 223 2.88 8.63 32.50
N LYS A 224 2.12 7.56 32.72
CA LYS A 224 2.19 6.76 33.97
C LYS A 224 3.38 5.78 33.99
N GLY A 225 4.20 5.76 32.96
CA GLY A 225 5.34 4.84 32.84
C GLY A 225 4.94 3.39 32.52
N LEU A 226 3.73 3.16 32.05
CA LEU A 226 3.25 1.84 31.67
C LEU A 226 3.63 1.49 30.23
N ARG A 227 3.96 0.23 30.01
CA ARG A 227 4.30 -0.29 28.69
C ARG A 227 3.04 -0.50 27.86
N ILE A 228 3.05 0.02 26.63
CA ILE A 228 2.14 -0.31 25.54
C ILE A 228 2.94 -0.28 24.25
N ASP A 229 3.01 -1.40 23.55
CA ASP A 229 3.88 -1.59 22.38
C ASP A 229 3.16 -1.27 21.09
N ALA A 230 1.88 -1.65 20.96
CA ALA A 230 1.11 -1.39 19.76
C ALA A 230 -0.38 -1.14 20.01
N ILE A 231 -1.00 -0.53 19.01
CA ILE A 231 -2.44 -0.27 18.91
C ILE A 231 -2.99 -1.15 17.79
N GLY A 232 -3.95 -2.01 18.13
CA GLY A 232 -4.66 -2.89 17.20
C GLY A 232 -5.88 -2.21 16.61
N MET A 233 -5.89 -2.06 15.29
CA MET A 233 -7.08 -1.71 14.52
C MET A 233 -7.69 -3.01 14.03
N GLN A 234 -8.83 -3.46 14.59
CA GLN A 234 -9.44 -4.75 14.22
C GLN A 234 -9.60 -4.89 12.70
N GLY A 235 -10.12 -3.85 12.04
CA GLY A 235 -10.21 -3.87 10.59
C GLY A 235 -11.43 -4.63 10.05
N HIS A 236 -12.53 -4.70 10.81
CA HIS A 236 -13.83 -5.17 10.34
C HIS A 236 -14.46 -4.10 9.44
N MET A 237 -14.53 -4.38 8.15
CA MET A 237 -14.88 -3.41 7.12
C MET A 237 -16.10 -3.85 6.30
N GLY A 238 -16.67 -2.90 5.54
CA GLY A 238 -17.68 -3.16 4.52
C GLY A 238 -17.25 -2.60 3.16
N LEU A 239 -18.06 -2.82 2.13
CA LEU A 239 -17.81 -2.28 0.81
C LEU A 239 -17.90 -0.75 0.76
N ASP A 240 -18.64 -0.14 1.67
CA ASP A 240 -18.95 1.29 1.73
C ASP A 240 -18.24 2.02 2.88
N TYR A 241 -17.52 1.32 3.76
CA TYR A 241 -16.80 1.91 4.90
C TYR A 241 -15.63 1.04 5.37
N PRO A 242 -14.62 1.63 6.06
CA PRO A 242 -14.28 3.04 6.03
C PRO A 242 -13.71 3.45 4.67
N SER A 243 -13.60 4.74 4.36
CA SER A 243 -12.78 5.16 3.24
C SER A 243 -11.29 4.91 3.54
N ILE A 244 -10.47 4.77 2.50
CA ILE A 244 -9.01 4.61 2.63
C ILE A 244 -8.42 5.78 3.42
N GLY A 245 -8.84 7.03 3.12
CA GLY A 245 -8.34 8.23 3.78
C GLY A 245 -8.70 8.33 5.26
N GLU A 246 -9.93 7.95 5.66
CA GLU A 246 -10.33 7.91 7.08
C GLU A 246 -9.49 6.89 7.84
N TYR A 247 -9.27 5.71 7.25
CA TYR A 247 -8.46 4.67 7.87
C TYR A 247 -7.00 5.09 8.01
N GLU A 248 -6.41 5.65 6.96
CA GLU A 248 -5.04 6.17 6.94
C GLU A 248 -4.85 7.30 7.96
N THR A 249 -5.81 8.21 8.06
CA THR A 249 -5.78 9.30 9.05
C THR A 249 -5.68 8.74 10.48
N SER A 250 -6.43 7.71 10.81
CA SER A 250 -6.40 7.09 12.13
C SER A 250 -5.12 6.29 12.37
N LEU A 251 -4.65 5.55 11.37
CA LEU A 251 -3.39 4.82 11.42
C LEU A 251 -2.22 5.76 11.76
N LEU A 252 -2.13 6.91 11.07
CA LEU A 252 -1.08 7.92 11.31
C LEU A 252 -1.23 8.59 12.67
N ALA A 253 -2.46 8.82 13.13
CA ALA A 253 -2.71 9.36 14.47
C ALA A 253 -2.22 8.40 15.57
N PHE A 254 -2.46 7.09 15.42
CA PHE A 254 -1.95 6.09 16.35
C PHE A 254 -0.43 5.98 16.30
N ALA A 255 0.17 5.95 15.12
CA ALA A 255 1.61 5.95 14.95
C ALA A 255 2.28 7.18 15.61
N SER A 256 1.62 8.34 15.60
CA SER A 256 2.13 9.57 16.22
C SER A 256 2.29 9.48 17.75
N THR A 257 1.64 8.52 18.41
CA THR A 257 1.84 8.24 19.84
C THR A 257 3.19 7.57 20.12
N GLY A 258 3.92 7.13 19.08
CA GLY A 258 5.14 6.33 19.20
C GLY A 258 4.87 4.87 19.55
N ALA A 259 3.62 4.40 19.57
CA ALA A 259 3.28 2.99 19.56
C ALA A 259 3.27 2.48 18.11
N LYS A 260 3.53 1.19 17.91
CA LYS A 260 3.31 0.54 16.62
C LYS A 260 1.82 0.37 16.34
N VAL A 261 1.48 0.14 15.08
CA VAL A 261 0.11 -0.13 14.67
C VAL A 261 0.01 -1.57 14.14
N MET A 262 -1.11 -2.23 14.39
CA MET A 262 -1.40 -3.55 13.87
C MET A 262 -2.80 -3.56 13.27
N ILE A 263 -3.00 -4.34 12.22
CA ILE A 263 -4.31 -4.70 11.71
C ILE A 263 -4.59 -6.10 12.26
N THR A 264 -5.52 -6.20 13.20
CA THR A 264 -5.58 -7.37 14.08
C THR A 264 -6.63 -8.40 13.73
N GLU A 265 -7.71 -7.98 13.00
CA GLU A 265 -8.87 -8.83 12.74
C GLU A 265 -9.46 -8.55 11.35
N TRP A 266 -8.59 -8.38 10.36
CA TRP A 266 -9.00 -7.91 9.03
C TRP A 266 -9.96 -8.86 8.34
N ASP A 267 -11.14 -8.35 8.08
CA ASP A 267 -12.17 -8.93 7.23
C ASP A 267 -13.00 -7.84 6.55
N MET A 268 -13.63 -8.14 5.42
CA MET A 268 -14.45 -7.18 4.69
C MET A 268 -15.76 -7.82 4.24
N SER A 269 -16.87 -7.36 4.83
CA SER A 269 -18.22 -7.76 4.41
C SER A 269 -18.45 -7.42 2.94
N ALA A 270 -18.89 -8.41 2.16
CA ALA A 270 -19.33 -8.22 0.77
C ALA A 270 -20.85 -7.96 0.66
N LEU A 271 -21.60 -8.18 1.73
CA LEU A 271 -23.03 -8.01 1.79
C LEU A 271 -23.44 -6.63 2.31
N PRO A 272 -24.71 -6.21 2.14
CA PRO A 272 -25.18 -4.92 2.64
C PRO A 272 -24.87 -4.71 4.11
N THR A 273 -24.39 -3.53 4.44
CA THR A 273 -24.07 -3.15 5.82
C THR A 273 -25.35 -3.06 6.64
N VAL A 274 -25.43 -3.87 7.69
CA VAL A 274 -26.53 -3.86 8.65
C VAL A 274 -26.15 -2.99 9.85
N ASN A 275 -24.89 -3.14 10.30
CA ASN A 275 -24.32 -2.40 11.41
C ASN A 275 -22.83 -2.15 11.12
N ARG A 276 -22.34 -0.94 11.39
CA ARG A 276 -20.93 -0.56 11.19
C ARG A 276 -20.06 -0.88 12.40
N GLY A 277 -20.41 -1.91 13.15
CA GLY A 277 -19.67 -2.35 14.34
C GLY A 277 -19.38 -3.84 14.31
N ALA A 278 -18.63 -4.29 15.31
CA ALA A 278 -18.29 -5.69 15.54
C ALA A 278 -18.84 -6.20 16.89
N ASN A 279 -19.87 -5.54 17.44
CA ASN A 279 -20.47 -5.96 18.70
C ASN A 279 -21.24 -7.29 18.49
N ILE A 280 -20.71 -8.38 19.02
CA ILE A 280 -21.28 -9.73 18.87
C ILE A 280 -22.67 -9.91 19.50
N ALA A 281 -23.10 -9.00 20.38
CA ALA A 281 -24.45 -9.00 20.95
C ALA A 281 -25.52 -8.51 19.95
N ASP A 282 -25.14 -7.86 18.86
CA ASP A 282 -26.07 -7.35 17.87
C ASP A 282 -26.70 -8.51 17.09
N LYS A 283 -28.03 -8.53 17.07
CA LYS A 283 -28.80 -9.49 16.28
C LYS A 283 -29.89 -8.75 15.52
N VAL A 284 -30.00 -9.03 14.23
CA VAL A 284 -30.97 -8.44 13.33
C VAL A 284 -31.85 -9.56 12.74
N ALA A 285 -33.14 -9.32 12.66
CA ALA A 285 -34.06 -10.29 12.06
C ALA A 285 -33.70 -10.57 10.60
N PHE A 286 -33.82 -11.81 10.16
CA PHE A 286 -33.56 -12.18 8.78
C PHE A 286 -34.49 -11.45 7.82
N GLU A 287 -33.90 -10.77 6.86
CA GLU A 287 -34.56 -10.23 5.68
C GLU A 287 -33.80 -10.66 4.45
N LYS A 288 -34.51 -11.08 3.39
CA LYS A 288 -33.84 -11.52 2.14
C LYS A 288 -32.91 -10.47 1.54
N ALA A 289 -33.24 -9.19 1.73
CA ALA A 289 -32.40 -8.06 1.27
C ALA A 289 -31.06 -7.99 1.99
N LEU A 290 -30.93 -8.55 3.19
CA LEU A 290 -29.71 -8.58 3.99
C LEU A 290 -28.81 -9.80 3.69
N ASN A 291 -29.33 -10.77 2.93
CA ASN A 291 -28.56 -11.91 2.43
C ASN A 291 -28.86 -12.13 0.94
N PRO A 292 -28.52 -11.17 0.08
CA PRO A 292 -28.91 -11.17 -1.33
C PRO A 292 -28.19 -12.24 -2.17
N TYR A 293 -27.06 -12.78 -1.69
CA TYR A 293 -26.18 -13.67 -2.43
C TYR A 293 -25.88 -14.97 -1.67
N PRO A 294 -26.89 -15.82 -1.38
CA PRO A 294 -26.69 -17.01 -0.54
C PRO A 294 -25.84 -18.10 -1.20
N GLU A 295 -25.76 -18.11 -2.52
CA GLU A 295 -25.00 -19.14 -3.26
C GLU A 295 -23.62 -18.67 -3.66
N ALA A 296 -23.51 -17.52 -4.32
CA ALA A 296 -22.26 -16.92 -4.77
C ALA A 296 -22.40 -15.41 -4.98
N LEU A 297 -21.29 -14.67 -4.85
CA LEU A 297 -21.28 -13.24 -5.19
C LEU A 297 -21.41 -13.04 -6.71
N PRO A 298 -22.22 -12.07 -7.16
CA PRO A 298 -22.15 -11.59 -8.55
C PRO A 298 -20.77 -11.04 -8.88
N ASP A 299 -20.33 -11.17 -10.13
CA ASP A 299 -19.03 -10.69 -10.58
C ASP A 299 -18.79 -9.21 -10.27
N SER A 300 -19.81 -8.36 -10.43
CA SER A 300 -19.71 -6.94 -10.11
C SER A 300 -19.38 -6.67 -8.63
N VAL A 301 -19.99 -7.42 -7.71
CA VAL A 301 -19.75 -7.30 -6.27
C VAL A 301 -18.39 -7.91 -5.92
N SER A 302 -18.06 -9.07 -6.50
CA SER A 302 -16.77 -9.73 -6.33
C SER A 302 -15.63 -8.83 -6.79
N ASN A 303 -15.74 -8.20 -7.96
CA ASN A 303 -14.72 -7.28 -8.48
C ASN A 303 -14.55 -6.04 -7.58
N LEU A 304 -15.65 -5.45 -7.10
CA LEU A 304 -15.59 -4.33 -6.17
C LEU A 304 -14.89 -4.73 -4.86
N TRP A 305 -15.25 -5.88 -4.31
CA TRP A 305 -14.65 -6.42 -3.09
C TRP A 305 -13.13 -6.64 -3.27
N ASN A 306 -12.72 -7.31 -4.35
CA ASN A 306 -11.31 -7.56 -4.65
C ASN A 306 -10.51 -6.28 -4.85
N ALA A 307 -11.04 -5.30 -5.59
CA ALA A 307 -10.39 -4.00 -5.78
C ALA A 307 -10.19 -3.28 -4.44
N ARG A 308 -11.19 -3.31 -3.56
CA ARG A 308 -11.13 -2.65 -2.27
C ARG A 308 -10.16 -3.35 -1.31
N MET A 309 -10.15 -4.69 -1.25
CA MET A 309 -9.17 -5.46 -0.47
C MET A 309 -7.74 -5.16 -0.92
N LYS A 310 -7.52 -5.08 -2.24
CA LYS A 310 -6.23 -4.70 -2.82
C LYS A 310 -5.80 -3.30 -2.37
N SER A 311 -6.69 -2.31 -2.43
CA SER A 311 -6.38 -0.94 -1.99
C SER A 311 -6.01 -0.85 -0.51
N PHE A 312 -6.65 -1.63 0.37
CA PHE A 312 -6.25 -1.70 1.78
C PHE A 312 -4.91 -2.41 1.97
N MET A 313 -4.63 -3.49 1.25
CA MET A 313 -3.32 -4.15 1.30
C MET A 313 -2.20 -3.20 0.82
N GLU A 314 -2.43 -2.44 -0.23
CA GLU A 314 -1.50 -1.40 -0.71
C GLU A 314 -1.27 -0.31 0.34
N LEU A 315 -2.33 0.11 1.05
CA LEU A 315 -2.21 1.03 2.20
C LEU A 315 -1.34 0.43 3.31
N PHE A 316 -1.54 -0.83 3.66
CA PHE A 316 -0.76 -1.49 4.71
C PHE A 316 0.71 -1.62 4.32
N ILE A 317 1.00 -1.97 3.07
CA ILE A 317 2.37 -2.03 2.53
C ILE A 317 3.02 -0.64 2.54
N LYS A 318 2.29 0.41 2.14
CA LYS A 318 2.75 1.80 2.17
C LYS A 318 3.23 2.24 3.55
N HIS A 319 2.57 1.78 4.61
CA HIS A 319 2.86 2.14 6.01
C HIS A 319 3.55 1.01 6.79
N SER A 320 4.28 0.14 6.11
CA SER A 320 5.00 -0.98 6.76
C SER A 320 6.13 -0.56 7.71
N ASP A 321 6.53 0.70 7.71
CA ASP A 321 7.45 1.29 8.67
C ASP A 321 6.84 1.42 10.09
N VAL A 322 5.53 1.52 10.19
CA VAL A 322 4.79 1.62 11.46
C VAL A 322 3.86 0.43 11.72
N ILE A 323 3.39 -0.26 10.67
CA ILE A 323 2.58 -1.48 10.79
C ILE A 323 3.49 -2.68 11.03
N THR A 324 3.30 -3.39 12.14
CA THR A 324 4.11 -4.57 12.47
C THR A 324 3.44 -5.90 12.16
N ARG A 325 2.11 -5.91 11.99
CA ARG A 325 1.34 -7.13 11.75
C ARG A 325 0.02 -6.82 11.01
N VAL A 326 -0.33 -7.69 10.06
CA VAL A 326 -1.65 -7.72 9.41
C VAL A 326 -2.22 -9.12 9.58
N THR A 327 -3.36 -9.25 10.27
CA THR A 327 -3.99 -10.51 10.65
C THR A 327 -5.39 -10.61 10.04
N ALA A 328 -5.66 -11.66 9.27
CA ALA A 328 -7.00 -12.00 8.81
C ALA A 328 -7.79 -12.68 9.95
N TRP A 329 -9.08 -12.30 10.13
CA TRP A 329 -9.90 -12.87 11.20
C TRP A 329 -10.63 -14.14 10.76
N GLY A 330 -9.83 -15.17 10.44
CA GLY A 330 -10.24 -16.49 9.98
C GLY A 330 -9.48 -16.94 8.75
N VAL A 331 -9.48 -18.24 8.49
CA VAL A 331 -8.71 -18.84 7.40
C VAL A 331 -9.47 -18.74 6.07
N SER A 332 -10.75 -19.11 6.06
CA SER A 332 -11.59 -19.16 4.86
C SER A 332 -12.97 -18.54 5.10
N ASP A 333 -13.64 -18.16 4.02
CA ASP A 333 -15.03 -17.68 4.10
C ASP A 333 -15.97 -18.68 4.80
N GLY A 334 -15.61 -19.96 4.83
CA GLY A 334 -16.37 -21.01 5.52
C GLY A 334 -16.35 -20.86 7.03
N ASP A 335 -15.22 -20.38 7.57
CA ASP A 335 -14.94 -20.29 9.00
C ASP A 335 -15.25 -18.92 9.58
N SER A 336 -15.68 -17.96 8.77
CA SER A 336 -15.90 -16.59 9.24
C SER A 336 -16.98 -16.51 10.29
N TRP A 337 -16.70 -15.79 11.39
CA TRP A 337 -17.67 -15.43 12.43
C TRP A 337 -18.86 -14.62 11.91
N LYS A 338 -18.73 -14.00 10.74
CA LYS A 338 -19.79 -13.23 10.06
C LYS A 338 -20.83 -14.11 9.36
N ASN A 339 -20.57 -15.40 9.23
CA ASN A 339 -21.63 -16.34 8.86
C ASN A 339 -22.64 -16.40 10.02
N ASP A 340 -23.93 -16.33 9.71
CA ASP A 340 -25.02 -16.27 10.69
C ASP A 340 -25.04 -15.04 11.62
N TRP A 341 -24.13 -14.07 11.42
CA TRP A 341 -24.07 -12.84 12.19
C TRP A 341 -24.02 -11.60 11.28
N PRO A 342 -24.64 -10.45 11.64
CA PRO A 342 -25.62 -10.29 12.74
C PRO A 342 -27.01 -10.84 12.38
N VAL A 343 -27.15 -11.41 11.19
CA VAL A 343 -28.40 -11.95 10.64
C VAL A 343 -28.30 -13.47 10.55
N PRO A 344 -29.10 -14.25 11.31
CA PRO A 344 -29.11 -15.71 11.20
C PRO A 344 -29.39 -16.18 9.75
N GLY A 345 -28.67 -17.19 9.28
CA GLY A 345 -28.76 -17.71 7.91
C GLY A 345 -28.01 -16.87 6.86
N ARG A 346 -27.33 -15.82 7.27
CA ARG A 346 -26.48 -15.01 6.38
C ARG A 346 -25.22 -15.78 6.01
N ARG A 347 -24.83 -15.72 4.75
CA ARG A 347 -23.62 -16.35 4.23
C ARG A 347 -22.67 -15.27 3.69
N GLU A 348 -21.58 -15.01 4.40
CA GLU A 348 -20.64 -13.95 4.13
C GLU A 348 -19.42 -14.42 3.32
N TYR A 349 -18.68 -13.45 2.74
CA TYR A 349 -17.53 -13.67 1.86
C TYR A 349 -16.35 -12.76 2.25
N PRO A 350 -15.93 -12.69 3.55
CA PRO A 350 -15.12 -11.56 4.02
C PRO A 350 -13.61 -11.81 4.00
N LEU A 351 -13.14 -13.05 3.79
CA LEU A 351 -11.76 -13.45 4.06
C LEU A 351 -10.90 -13.59 2.79
N LEU A 352 -9.61 -13.84 2.97
CA LEU A 352 -8.61 -13.92 1.92
C LEU A 352 -8.79 -15.15 1.02
N PHE A 353 -9.24 -16.25 1.62
CA PHE A 353 -9.49 -17.52 0.94
C PHE A 353 -10.99 -17.81 0.88
N ASP A 354 -11.42 -18.40 -0.21
CA ASP A 354 -12.81 -18.84 -0.39
C ASP A 354 -13.13 -20.08 0.47
N ARG A 355 -14.37 -20.56 0.42
CA ARG A 355 -14.82 -21.77 1.15
C ARG A 355 -14.13 -23.07 0.74
N ASN A 356 -13.43 -23.07 -0.36
CA ASN A 356 -12.62 -24.19 -0.85
C ASN A 356 -11.13 -23.99 -0.58
N TYR A 357 -10.80 -23.04 0.30
CA TYR A 357 -9.41 -22.65 0.65
C TYR A 357 -8.58 -22.19 -0.55
N GLN A 358 -9.24 -21.67 -1.61
CA GLN A 358 -8.55 -21.08 -2.74
C GLN A 358 -8.36 -19.58 -2.53
N PRO A 359 -7.18 -19.02 -2.85
CA PRO A 359 -6.97 -17.60 -2.76
C PRO A 359 -7.90 -16.84 -3.69
N LYS A 360 -8.53 -15.77 -3.20
CA LYS A 360 -9.41 -14.91 -4.00
C LYS A 360 -8.60 -14.10 -5.04
N PRO A 361 -9.25 -13.52 -6.07
CA PRO A 361 -8.56 -12.90 -7.20
C PRO A 361 -7.49 -11.87 -6.82
N PHE A 362 -7.77 -10.93 -5.90
CA PHE A 362 -6.77 -9.95 -5.49
C PHE A 362 -5.55 -10.61 -4.81
N LEU A 363 -5.79 -11.68 -4.05
CA LEU A 363 -4.73 -12.42 -3.38
C LEU A 363 -3.89 -13.21 -4.38
N LYS A 364 -4.52 -13.77 -5.42
CA LYS A 364 -3.80 -14.39 -6.55
C LYS A 364 -2.90 -13.38 -7.25
N GLU A 365 -3.36 -12.14 -7.44
CA GLU A 365 -2.54 -11.07 -8.01
C GLU A 365 -1.32 -10.73 -7.15
N ILE A 366 -1.44 -10.83 -5.81
CA ILE A 366 -0.32 -10.63 -4.88
C ILE A 366 0.63 -11.84 -4.90
N LEU A 367 0.09 -13.05 -4.85
CA LEU A 367 0.86 -14.30 -4.84
C LEU A 367 1.57 -14.54 -6.18
N GLU A 368 0.92 -14.20 -7.28
CA GLU A 368 1.45 -14.28 -8.63
C GLU A 368 1.44 -12.87 -9.23
N PRO A 369 2.31 -11.95 -8.76
CA PRO A 369 2.39 -10.65 -9.40
C PRO A 369 2.60 -10.92 -10.87
N LYS A 370 1.68 -10.42 -11.72
CA LYS A 370 1.85 -10.44 -13.17
C LYS A 370 3.13 -9.67 -13.42
N LYS A 371 4.25 -10.38 -13.40
CA LYS A 371 5.41 -9.92 -14.10
C LYS A 371 4.96 -9.86 -15.53
N ALA A 372 4.68 -8.65 -16.02
CA ALA A 372 4.69 -8.44 -17.46
C ALA A 372 6.14 -8.66 -17.88
N VAL A 373 6.52 -9.93 -17.97
CA VAL A 373 7.75 -10.31 -18.62
C VAL A 373 7.40 -10.26 -20.09
N PHE A 374 7.86 -9.23 -20.75
CA PHE A 374 7.99 -9.31 -22.19
C PHE A 374 9.13 -10.29 -22.44
N ASP A 375 8.82 -11.58 -22.56
CA ASP A 375 9.79 -12.61 -22.92
C ASP A 375 10.39 -12.31 -24.29
N GLU A 376 9.65 -11.54 -25.12
CA GLU A 376 10.07 -11.13 -26.45
C GLU A 376 9.33 -9.83 -26.86
N PHE A 377 10.09 -8.76 -27.13
CA PHE A 377 9.56 -7.54 -27.75
C PHE A 377 9.95 -7.55 -29.22
N THR A 378 8.96 -7.67 -30.10
CA THR A 378 9.16 -7.58 -31.54
C THR A 378 8.53 -6.28 -32.04
N TYR A 379 9.31 -5.40 -32.63
CA TYR A 379 8.79 -4.24 -33.33
C TYR A 379 9.17 -4.30 -34.80
N THR A 380 8.28 -3.81 -35.66
CA THR A 380 8.51 -3.69 -37.09
C THR A 380 8.85 -2.25 -37.40
N VAL A 381 10.07 -2.00 -37.84
CA VAL A 381 10.40 -0.70 -38.43
C VAL A 381 9.81 -0.68 -39.84
N ALA A 382 8.88 0.24 -40.08
CA ALA A 382 8.35 0.41 -41.44
C ALA A 382 9.49 0.77 -42.40
N PRO A 383 9.73 0.01 -43.46
CA PRO A 383 10.81 0.31 -44.39
C PRO A 383 10.51 1.60 -45.14
N LYS A 384 11.55 2.38 -45.41
CA LYS A 384 11.49 3.66 -46.13
C LYS A 384 11.05 3.50 -47.59
N ASP A 385 11.08 2.30 -48.13
CA ASP A 385 10.55 1.93 -49.42
C ASP A 385 10.23 0.44 -49.46
N THR A 386 9.12 0.13 -50.05
CA THR A 386 8.57 -1.17 -50.35
C THR A 386 9.61 -2.25 -50.66
N ASP A 387 9.39 -3.43 -50.12
CA ASP A 387 9.84 -4.75 -50.57
C ASP A 387 11.02 -5.46 -49.90
N LYS A 388 11.54 -5.05 -48.76
CA LYS A 388 12.50 -5.96 -48.07
C LYS A 388 12.47 -5.91 -46.55
N ALA A 389 12.24 -7.10 -46.00
CA ALA A 389 12.62 -7.61 -44.70
C ALA A 389 12.41 -6.70 -43.49
N THR A 390 11.44 -7.08 -42.70
CA THR A 390 11.31 -6.68 -41.30
C THR A 390 12.53 -7.17 -40.54
N ASP A 391 13.39 -6.26 -40.13
CA ASP A 391 14.38 -6.57 -39.06
C ASP A 391 13.61 -6.68 -37.77
N GLN A 392 13.46 -7.90 -37.28
CA GLN A 392 12.91 -8.16 -35.95
C GLN A 392 14.05 -8.00 -34.93
N VAL A 393 13.91 -7.02 -34.05
CA VAL A 393 14.80 -6.92 -32.88
C VAL A 393 14.11 -7.56 -31.69
N THR A 394 14.68 -8.65 -31.22
CA THR A 394 14.23 -9.32 -29.98
C THR A 394 15.10 -8.84 -28.82
N THR A 395 14.48 -8.24 -27.80
CA THR A 395 15.16 -7.87 -26.57
C THR A 395 14.74 -8.83 -25.46
N PRO A 396 15.67 -9.55 -24.81
CA PRO A 396 15.30 -10.45 -23.70
C PRO A 396 14.72 -9.67 -22.53
N GLY A 397 13.60 -10.14 -22.05
CA GLY A 397 12.84 -9.81 -20.84
C GLY A 397 13.17 -8.55 -20.04
N THR A 398 12.46 -7.47 -20.31
CA THR A 398 12.45 -6.28 -19.44
C THR A 398 11.18 -6.27 -18.60
N LEU A 399 11.32 -5.98 -17.30
CA LEU A 399 10.16 -5.77 -16.42
C LEU A 399 9.39 -4.51 -16.85
N ASN A 400 8.09 -4.62 -17.04
CA ASN A 400 7.21 -3.49 -17.29
C ASN A 400 6.14 -3.40 -16.18
N PRO A 401 5.95 -2.25 -15.50
CA PRO A 401 6.63 -0.99 -15.78
C PRO A 401 8.09 -0.98 -15.31
N VAL A 402 8.98 -0.32 -16.07
CA VAL A 402 10.39 -0.11 -15.67
C VAL A 402 10.51 0.82 -14.46
N LEU A 403 9.53 1.69 -14.25
CA LEU A 403 9.32 2.52 -13.07
C LEU A 403 7.87 2.38 -12.60
N PRO A 404 7.59 1.63 -11.53
CA PRO A 404 6.26 1.55 -10.97
C PRO A 404 5.89 2.84 -10.24
N GLY A 405 4.72 3.40 -10.53
CA GLY A 405 4.22 4.64 -9.93
C GLY A 405 3.57 5.59 -10.92
N CYS A 406 3.36 6.84 -10.51
CA CYS A 406 2.83 7.91 -11.35
C CYS A 406 3.99 8.75 -11.90
N TYR A 407 4.50 8.37 -13.06
CA TYR A 407 5.57 9.07 -13.79
C TYR A 407 5.13 9.35 -15.22
N PRO A 408 4.17 10.29 -15.41
CA PRO A 408 3.61 10.61 -16.74
C PRO A 408 4.59 11.41 -17.58
N ASP A 409 4.30 11.47 -18.89
CA ASP A 409 4.98 12.29 -19.88
C ASP A 409 6.51 12.09 -19.89
N PRO A 410 7.01 10.84 -20.06
CA PRO A 410 8.44 10.59 -20.02
C PRO A 410 9.16 11.16 -21.25
N SER A 411 10.24 11.92 -21.02
CA SER A 411 11.21 12.28 -22.05
C SER A 411 12.57 11.69 -21.75
N ILE A 412 13.24 11.11 -22.75
CA ILE A 412 14.52 10.43 -22.60
C ILE A 412 15.58 11.09 -23.48
N CYS A 413 16.74 11.36 -22.88
CA CYS A 413 17.94 11.84 -23.56
C CYS A 413 19.10 10.84 -23.38
N ARG A 414 19.82 10.52 -24.47
CA ARG A 414 20.99 9.67 -24.44
C ARG A 414 22.27 10.45 -24.73
N VAL A 415 23.29 10.26 -23.92
CA VAL A 415 24.65 10.78 -24.18
C VAL A 415 25.67 9.67 -23.89
N GLY A 416 26.30 9.18 -24.93
CA GLY A 416 27.21 8.01 -24.82
C GLY A 416 26.42 6.76 -24.38
N ASN A 417 26.78 6.21 -23.23
CA ASN A 417 26.11 5.05 -22.62
C ASN A 417 25.11 5.44 -21.53
N ASP A 418 24.96 6.72 -21.23
CA ASP A 418 24.08 7.22 -20.20
C ASP A 418 22.72 7.63 -20.81
N TYR A 419 21.64 7.19 -20.18
CA TYR A 419 20.27 7.59 -20.47
C TYR A 419 19.73 8.39 -19.29
N TYR A 420 19.12 9.52 -19.58
CA TYR A 420 18.44 10.37 -18.60
C TYR A 420 16.98 10.46 -18.94
N MET A 421 16.11 10.25 -17.98
CA MET A 421 14.66 10.36 -18.16
C MET A 421 14.09 11.35 -17.17
N VAL A 422 13.10 12.12 -17.61
CA VAL A 422 12.36 13.10 -16.80
C VAL A 422 10.86 12.89 -16.98
N ASN A 423 10.06 13.34 -15.98
CA ASN A 423 8.61 13.17 -15.99
C ASN A 423 7.91 14.42 -15.47
N SER A 424 6.63 14.59 -15.81
CA SER A 424 5.77 15.61 -15.21
C SER A 424 5.69 15.47 -13.70
N SER A 425 5.60 16.59 -13.01
CA SER A 425 5.47 16.61 -11.53
C SER A 425 4.23 17.36 -11.04
N PHE A 426 3.49 18.00 -11.93
CA PHE A 426 2.32 18.80 -11.58
C PHE A 426 2.63 19.77 -10.43
N ALA A 427 1.76 19.86 -9.41
CA ALA A 427 1.95 20.70 -8.23
C ALA A 427 2.87 20.08 -7.16
N PHE A 428 3.48 18.92 -7.41
CA PHE A 428 4.38 18.30 -6.45
C PHE A 428 5.76 18.97 -6.45
N TYR A 429 6.26 19.24 -5.26
CA TYR A 429 7.60 19.80 -5.04
C TYR A 429 8.45 18.82 -4.20
N PRO A 430 9.74 18.58 -4.56
CA PRO A 430 10.49 19.14 -5.69
C PRO A 430 9.96 18.70 -7.05
N GLY A 431 10.10 19.57 -8.09
CA GLY A 431 9.53 19.35 -9.42
C GLY A 431 10.49 18.64 -10.38
N VAL A 432 9.91 17.90 -11.32
CA VAL A 432 10.58 17.14 -12.39
C VAL A 432 11.59 16.12 -11.85
N PRO A 433 11.15 14.93 -11.48
CA PRO A 433 12.08 13.84 -11.12
C PRO A 433 12.97 13.50 -12.31
N ILE A 434 14.25 13.25 -12.02
CA ILE A 434 15.23 12.86 -13.04
C ILE A 434 15.86 11.52 -12.68
N TRP A 435 15.93 10.64 -13.66
CA TRP A 435 16.40 9.28 -13.57
C TRP A 435 17.58 9.04 -14.49
N HIS A 436 18.45 8.12 -14.12
CA HIS A 436 19.60 7.68 -14.89
C HIS A 436 19.57 6.18 -15.10
N SER A 437 19.98 5.75 -16.29
CA SER A 437 20.17 4.34 -16.63
C SER A 437 21.32 4.20 -17.62
N THR A 438 21.93 3.02 -17.69
CA THR A 438 22.89 2.62 -18.73
C THR A 438 22.37 1.50 -19.62
N ASP A 439 21.16 0.98 -19.33
CA ASP A 439 20.59 -0.20 -20.00
C ASP A 439 19.09 -0.08 -20.32
N LEU A 440 18.45 1.07 -20.00
CA LEU A 440 17.02 1.34 -20.14
C LEU A 440 16.11 0.45 -19.30
N THR A 441 16.65 -0.45 -18.50
CA THR A 441 15.92 -1.42 -17.68
C THR A 441 15.99 -1.08 -16.21
N ASN A 442 17.21 -0.75 -15.75
CA ASN A 442 17.47 -0.38 -14.36
C ASN A 442 17.65 1.13 -14.27
N TRP A 443 16.77 1.79 -13.54
CA TRP A 443 16.75 3.24 -13.38
C TRP A 443 17.03 3.64 -11.94
N GLU A 444 17.96 4.57 -11.76
CA GLU A 444 18.30 5.21 -10.50
C GLU A 444 17.78 6.64 -10.50
N GLN A 445 17.07 7.05 -9.45
CA GLN A 445 16.65 8.44 -9.31
C GLN A 445 17.83 9.29 -8.86
N LEU A 446 18.21 10.27 -9.67
CA LEU A 446 19.27 11.23 -9.34
C LEU A 446 18.79 12.38 -8.43
N GLY A 447 17.49 12.56 -8.32
CA GLY A 447 16.85 13.65 -7.60
C GLY A 447 15.81 14.38 -8.45
N TYR A 448 15.82 15.71 -8.41
CA TYR A 448 14.86 16.56 -9.09
C TYR A 448 15.56 17.72 -9.79
N VAL A 449 15.07 18.08 -10.97
CA VAL A 449 15.59 19.22 -11.76
C VAL A 449 15.24 20.56 -11.12
N LEU A 450 13.98 20.68 -10.66
CA LEU A 450 13.44 21.91 -10.07
C LEU A 450 13.34 21.71 -8.55
N ASN A 451 14.46 21.94 -7.85
CA ASN A 451 14.61 21.61 -6.44
C ASN A 451 14.85 22.83 -5.54
N ARG A 452 14.81 24.04 -6.10
CA ARG A 452 15.00 25.30 -5.35
C ARG A 452 13.81 26.25 -5.52
N PRO A 453 13.43 27.02 -4.49
CA PRO A 453 12.35 28.02 -4.59
C PRO A 453 12.56 29.05 -5.70
N SER A 454 13.82 29.40 -6.02
CA SER A 454 14.15 30.32 -7.12
C SER A 454 13.76 29.81 -8.51
N GLN A 455 13.62 28.46 -8.65
CA GLN A 455 13.22 27.85 -9.92
C GLN A 455 11.71 27.79 -10.09
N LEU A 456 10.94 27.87 -9.01
CA LEU A 456 9.48 27.72 -8.99
C LEU A 456 8.81 28.74 -8.06
N PRO A 457 8.92 30.06 -8.33
CA PRO A 457 8.39 31.10 -7.45
C PRO A 457 6.85 31.16 -7.39
N MET A 458 6.15 30.41 -8.26
CA MET A 458 4.69 30.44 -8.43
C MET A 458 3.95 29.30 -7.68
N TYR A 459 4.62 28.55 -6.81
CA TYR A 459 4.02 27.33 -6.22
C TYR A 459 3.03 27.56 -5.08
N ASP A 460 2.80 28.76 -4.65
CA ASP A 460 1.82 29.06 -3.61
C ASP A 460 0.38 29.00 -4.16
N GLY A 461 -0.41 28.07 -3.62
CA GLY A 461 -1.85 27.99 -3.91
C GLY A 461 -2.24 27.28 -5.21
N LEU A 462 -1.34 26.49 -5.81
CA LEU A 462 -1.64 25.74 -7.02
C LEU A 462 -2.65 24.61 -6.80
N ARG A 463 -3.50 24.37 -7.79
CA ARG A 463 -4.33 23.16 -7.85
C ARG A 463 -3.44 21.92 -8.06
N ILE A 464 -3.85 20.76 -7.51
CA ILE A 464 -3.05 19.52 -7.54
C ILE A 464 -2.70 19.09 -8.98
N SER A 465 -3.62 19.27 -9.93
CA SER A 465 -3.42 18.96 -11.36
C SER A 465 -2.83 20.11 -12.17
N GLY A 466 -2.38 21.19 -11.53
CA GLY A 466 -1.66 22.30 -12.16
C GLY A 466 -0.13 22.12 -12.03
N GLY A 467 0.62 23.21 -12.18
CA GLY A 467 2.07 23.23 -11.98
C GLY A 467 2.86 22.80 -13.22
N ILE A 468 3.77 21.85 -13.11
CA ILE A 468 4.72 21.49 -14.16
C ILE A 468 4.23 20.32 -14.99
N TYR A 469 4.02 20.59 -16.28
CA TYR A 469 3.59 19.64 -17.30
C TYR A 469 4.77 19.16 -18.17
N ALA A 470 4.55 18.14 -18.95
CA ALA A 470 5.43 17.44 -19.89
C ALA A 470 6.82 18.07 -20.10
N PRO A 471 7.84 17.67 -19.34
CA PRO A 471 9.20 18.15 -19.54
C PRO A 471 9.84 17.41 -20.72
N ASP A 472 10.67 18.12 -21.51
CA ASP A 472 11.55 17.52 -22.50
C ASP A 472 13.02 17.75 -22.13
N ILE A 473 13.82 16.68 -22.11
CA ILE A 473 15.27 16.74 -21.86
C ILE A 473 16.05 16.45 -23.13
N LYS A 474 16.96 17.35 -23.50
CA LYS A 474 17.85 17.19 -24.65
C LYS A 474 19.29 17.60 -24.30
N TYR A 475 20.24 16.99 -24.97
CA TYR A 475 21.64 17.39 -24.96
C TYR A 475 21.95 18.22 -26.19
N ASN A 476 22.56 19.38 -25.99
CA ASN A 476 23.05 20.21 -27.07
C ASN A 476 24.56 19.92 -27.30
N PRO A 477 24.89 19.21 -28.39
CA PRO A 477 26.28 18.85 -28.67
C PRO A 477 27.19 20.04 -29.01
N HIS A 478 26.61 21.21 -29.38
CA HIS A 478 27.36 22.39 -29.77
C HIS A 478 27.94 23.17 -28.60
N ASN A 479 27.34 23.03 -27.39
CA ASN A 479 27.86 23.70 -26.18
C ASN A 479 28.07 22.75 -24.99
N GLY A 480 27.75 21.47 -25.13
CA GLY A 480 27.94 20.47 -24.09
C GLY A 480 26.99 20.55 -22.91
N LEU A 481 25.84 21.26 -23.05
CA LEU A 481 24.85 21.39 -21.98
C LEU A 481 23.63 20.52 -22.21
N PHE A 482 23.07 20.04 -21.13
CA PHE A 482 21.72 19.50 -21.10
C PHE A 482 20.72 20.64 -20.92
N TYR A 483 19.64 20.58 -21.65
CA TYR A 483 18.51 21.49 -21.59
C TYR A 483 17.28 20.71 -21.16
N LEU A 484 16.56 21.23 -20.21
CA LEU A 484 15.21 20.76 -19.87
C LEU A 484 14.24 21.92 -20.11
N ILE A 485 13.23 21.69 -20.93
CA ILE A 485 12.15 22.64 -21.21
C ILE A 485 10.83 22.06 -20.72
N THR A 486 9.95 22.89 -20.19
CA THR A 486 8.65 22.48 -19.64
C THR A 486 7.68 23.66 -19.56
N THR A 487 6.46 23.40 -19.13
CA THR A 487 5.41 24.42 -18.93
C THR A 487 5.00 24.49 -17.45
N ALA A 488 4.97 25.71 -16.90
CA ALA A 488 4.28 26.02 -15.65
C ALA A 488 2.87 26.55 -15.98
N VAL A 489 1.86 25.66 -15.97
CA VAL A 489 0.52 25.97 -16.51
C VAL A 489 -0.27 26.99 -15.69
N ASP A 490 -0.04 27.08 -14.38
CA ASP A 490 -0.74 28.02 -13.49
C ASP A 490 0.01 29.34 -13.29
N GLY A 491 1.13 29.53 -14.02
CA GLY A 491 1.89 30.78 -13.93
C GLY A 491 3.28 30.65 -14.55
N GLY A 492 3.71 31.63 -15.32
CA GLY A 492 5.03 31.66 -15.96
C GLY A 492 5.08 31.09 -17.36
N GLY A 493 4.24 30.11 -17.74
CA GLY A 493 4.24 29.50 -19.08
C GLY A 493 5.45 28.64 -19.35
N ASN A 494 5.94 28.64 -20.58
CA ASN A 494 7.06 27.81 -21.02
C ASN A 494 8.42 28.39 -20.59
N PHE A 495 9.30 27.55 -20.08
CA PHE A 495 10.65 27.91 -19.65
C PHE A 495 11.63 26.75 -19.80
N PHE A 496 12.92 27.04 -19.78
CA PHE A 496 13.95 26.01 -19.72
C PHE A 496 14.99 26.29 -18.64
N VAL A 497 15.67 25.21 -18.22
CA VAL A 497 16.84 25.20 -17.34
C VAL A 497 17.95 24.38 -17.98
N THR A 498 19.21 24.63 -17.59
CA THR A 498 20.38 23.94 -18.15
C THR A 498 21.30 23.40 -17.06
N THR A 499 22.08 22.36 -17.41
CA THR A 499 23.20 21.87 -16.60
C THR A 499 24.30 21.30 -17.49
N ASP A 500 25.53 21.30 -16.99
CA ASP A 500 26.67 20.61 -17.62
C ASP A 500 26.66 19.09 -17.33
N ASP A 501 26.02 18.69 -16.25
CA ASP A 501 25.94 17.29 -15.80
C ASP A 501 24.71 17.04 -14.94
N PRO A 502 23.73 16.27 -15.44
CA PRO A 502 22.53 15.95 -14.68
C PRO A 502 22.79 15.25 -13.34
N LYS A 503 23.90 14.49 -13.23
CA LYS A 503 24.27 13.76 -12.01
C LYS A 503 24.68 14.70 -10.86
N LYS A 504 25.09 15.93 -11.17
CA LYS A 504 25.44 16.93 -10.16
C LYS A 504 24.24 17.65 -9.54
N GLY A 505 23.07 17.61 -10.17
CA GLY A 505 21.86 18.30 -9.70
C GLY A 505 21.96 19.84 -9.67
N ASN A 506 22.92 20.45 -10.37
CA ASN A 506 23.21 21.89 -10.40
C ASN A 506 22.51 22.61 -11.56
N TRP A 507 21.23 22.36 -11.75
CA TRP A 507 20.44 23.02 -12.80
C TRP A 507 20.36 24.54 -12.60
N SER A 508 20.36 25.30 -13.70
CA SER A 508 20.25 26.75 -13.70
C SER A 508 18.92 27.24 -13.11
N ASP A 509 18.81 28.53 -12.85
CA ASP A 509 17.51 29.16 -12.69
C ASP A 509 16.77 29.23 -14.04
N PRO A 510 15.42 29.33 -14.05
CA PRO A 510 14.64 29.24 -15.28
C PRO A 510 14.82 30.45 -16.19
N THR A 511 14.89 30.19 -17.49
CA THR A 511 14.72 31.19 -18.53
C THR A 511 13.35 31.03 -19.16
N PHE A 512 12.45 31.97 -18.92
CA PHE A 512 11.10 31.95 -19.45
C PHE A 512 11.07 32.37 -20.92
N LEU A 513 10.15 31.74 -21.68
CA LEU A 513 9.94 31.96 -23.11
C LEU A 513 8.49 32.44 -23.36
N PRO A 514 8.17 33.70 -23.04
CA PRO A 514 6.78 34.20 -23.08
C PRO A 514 6.19 34.19 -24.50
N GLU A 515 7.02 34.09 -25.53
CA GLU A 515 6.60 34.01 -26.95
C GLU A 515 6.19 32.59 -27.34
N VAL A 516 6.53 31.57 -26.59
CA VAL A 516 6.11 30.19 -26.81
C VAL A 516 4.79 29.96 -26.06
N GLY A 517 3.70 29.92 -26.82
CA GLY A 517 2.36 29.69 -26.27
C GLY A 517 2.08 28.23 -25.95
N GLY A 518 0.89 27.95 -25.43
CA GLY A 518 0.42 26.59 -25.19
C GLY A 518 1.25 25.82 -24.15
N ILE A 519 1.38 24.49 -24.36
CA ILE A 519 2.01 23.55 -23.42
C ILE A 519 2.95 22.57 -24.16
N ASP A 520 3.61 21.72 -23.41
CA ASP A 520 4.42 20.58 -23.86
C ASP A 520 5.52 20.98 -24.85
N PRO A 521 6.41 21.92 -24.49
CA PRO A 521 7.48 22.32 -25.38
C PRO A 521 8.57 21.23 -25.44
N GLY A 522 9.11 20.99 -26.65
CA GLY A 522 10.26 20.10 -26.85
C GLY A 522 11.33 20.75 -27.69
N PHE A 523 12.62 20.47 -27.40
CA PHE A 523 13.76 20.95 -28.17
C PHE A 523 14.20 19.97 -29.27
N LEU A 524 14.73 20.53 -30.36
CA LEU A 524 15.66 19.85 -31.27
C LEU A 524 16.91 20.71 -31.41
N PHE A 525 18.07 20.16 -31.11
CA PHE A 525 19.39 20.72 -31.47
C PHE A 525 19.90 19.96 -32.69
N ASP A 526 19.90 20.62 -33.85
CA ASP A 526 20.20 19.99 -35.12
C ASP A 526 21.70 19.96 -35.42
N GLU A 527 22.13 19.04 -36.26
CA GLU A 527 23.52 18.82 -36.64
C GLU A 527 24.15 20.06 -37.34
N ASP A 528 23.33 20.90 -38.02
CA ASP A 528 23.77 22.13 -38.67
C ASP A 528 24.00 23.32 -37.72
N GLY A 529 23.82 23.11 -36.40
CA GLY A 529 23.97 24.13 -35.38
C GLY A 529 22.75 24.99 -35.11
N LYS A 530 21.63 24.74 -35.79
CA LYS A 530 20.36 25.35 -35.47
C LYS A 530 19.65 24.60 -34.35
N ALA A 531 18.70 25.28 -33.73
CA ALA A 531 17.81 24.65 -32.77
C ALA A 531 16.37 25.10 -32.98
N TYR A 532 15.45 24.25 -32.57
CA TYR A 532 14.02 24.47 -32.74
C TYR A 532 13.29 24.10 -31.46
N ILE A 533 12.17 24.82 -31.22
CA ILE A 533 11.18 24.46 -30.19
C ILE A 533 9.91 24.05 -30.93
N VAL A 534 9.34 22.89 -30.55
CA VAL A 534 7.99 22.50 -30.91
C VAL A 534 7.10 22.58 -29.66
N ASN A 535 5.82 22.88 -29.83
CA ASN A 535 4.86 22.88 -28.71
C ASN A 535 3.43 22.65 -29.20
N ASN A 536 2.55 22.25 -28.32
CA ASN A 536 1.12 22.17 -28.54
C ASN A 536 0.48 23.51 -28.19
N ASP A 537 -0.36 24.05 -29.07
CA ASP A 537 -1.18 25.25 -28.82
C ASP A 537 -2.52 25.17 -29.59
N GLY A 538 -3.36 26.19 -29.44
CA GLY A 538 -4.55 26.35 -30.27
C GLY A 538 -4.24 26.40 -31.76
N PRO A 539 -5.20 26.08 -32.66
CA PRO A 539 -5.02 26.21 -34.10
C PRO A 539 -4.92 27.69 -34.54
N ALA A 540 -4.48 27.93 -35.79
CA ALA A 540 -4.43 29.27 -36.35
C ALA A 540 -5.86 29.79 -36.65
N GLY A 541 -6.56 30.20 -35.64
CA GLY A 541 -7.94 30.69 -35.75
C GLY A 541 -8.85 30.14 -34.66
N LYS A 542 -10.15 30.06 -34.95
CA LYS A 542 -11.08 29.43 -34.01
C LYS A 542 -10.98 27.91 -34.10
N PRO A 543 -11.01 27.19 -32.98
CA PRO A 543 -11.16 25.74 -33.02
C PRO A 543 -12.39 25.31 -33.81
N GLU A 544 -12.23 24.29 -34.65
CA GLU A 544 -13.30 23.74 -35.48
C GLU A 544 -14.15 22.70 -34.76
N TYR A 545 -13.59 22.09 -33.70
CA TYR A 545 -14.25 21.10 -32.86
C TYR A 545 -13.66 21.16 -31.43
N ASP A 546 -14.31 20.53 -30.46
CA ASP A 546 -13.82 20.46 -29.10
C ASP A 546 -12.53 19.64 -29.02
N GLY A 547 -11.52 20.17 -28.34
CA GLY A 547 -10.20 19.53 -28.28
C GLY A 547 -9.32 19.75 -29.51
N HIS A 548 -9.70 20.64 -30.46
CA HIS A 548 -8.88 20.97 -31.64
C HIS A 548 -7.62 21.71 -31.21
N ARG A 549 -6.46 21.05 -31.37
CA ARG A 549 -5.12 21.57 -31.09
C ARG A 549 -4.23 21.50 -32.29
N ALA A 550 -3.10 22.19 -32.25
CA ALA A 550 -2.11 22.22 -33.32
C ALA A 550 -0.71 22.10 -32.77
N ILE A 551 0.21 21.55 -33.56
CA ILE A 551 1.63 21.55 -33.25
C ILE A 551 2.30 22.70 -34.00
N TRP A 552 3.01 23.52 -33.23
CA TRP A 552 3.75 24.67 -33.69
C TRP A 552 5.23 24.45 -33.59
N ILE A 553 6.04 25.07 -34.47
CA ILE A 553 7.51 25.06 -34.44
C ILE A 553 8.03 26.48 -34.52
N ARG A 554 9.15 26.72 -33.84
CA ARG A 554 9.87 27.99 -33.86
C ARG A 554 11.37 27.73 -33.78
N GLU A 555 12.20 28.56 -34.44
CA GLU A 555 13.66 28.54 -34.29
C GLU A 555 14.05 29.09 -32.92
N PHE A 556 15.09 28.50 -32.35
CA PHE A 556 15.64 28.85 -31.03
C PHE A 556 17.12 29.19 -31.15
N ASP A 557 17.51 30.37 -30.68
CA ASP A 557 18.90 30.77 -30.56
C ASP A 557 19.43 30.30 -29.19
N TRP A 558 20.03 29.14 -29.17
CA TRP A 558 20.59 28.55 -27.95
C TRP A 558 21.78 29.32 -27.38
N LYS A 559 22.45 30.21 -28.17
CA LYS A 559 23.58 31.04 -27.71
C LYS A 559 23.08 32.20 -26.86
N ASN A 560 21.94 32.77 -27.22
CA ASN A 560 21.32 33.91 -26.54
C ASN A 560 20.12 33.49 -25.66
N GLY A 561 19.71 32.22 -25.69
CA GLY A 561 18.60 31.68 -24.89
C GLY A 561 17.23 32.27 -25.22
N CYS A 562 16.96 32.58 -26.48
CA CYS A 562 15.72 33.23 -26.92
C CYS A 562 15.19 32.63 -28.24
N THR A 563 13.91 32.86 -28.52
CA THR A 563 13.29 32.43 -29.80
C THR A 563 13.64 33.38 -30.95
N VAL A 564 13.63 32.84 -32.18
CA VAL A 564 13.92 33.58 -33.39
C VAL A 564 12.74 33.53 -34.36
N GLY A 565 12.35 34.68 -34.87
CA GLY A 565 11.30 34.75 -35.88
C GLY A 565 9.88 34.42 -35.36
N LYS A 566 8.97 34.09 -36.31
CA LYS A 566 7.57 33.75 -36.01
C LYS A 566 7.40 32.24 -35.95
N GLN A 567 6.52 31.80 -35.07
CA GLN A 567 6.10 30.39 -35.03
C GLN A 567 5.38 30.00 -36.34
N LYS A 568 5.49 28.73 -36.70
CA LYS A 568 4.82 28.12 -37.86
C LYS A 568 4.05 26.90 -37.38
N MET A 569 2.78 26.81 -37.77
CA MET A 569 1.99 25.60 -37.55
C MET A 569 2.46 24.49 -38.49
N ILE A 570 2.75 23.31 -37.98
CA ILE A 570 3.24 22.15 -38.76
C ILE A 570 2.22 21.00 -38.80
N ILE A 571 1.38 20.88 -37.78
CA ILE A 571 0.25 19.94 -37.74
C ILE A 571 -0.98 20.70 -37.26
N ASP A 572 -2.11 20.52 -37.94
CA ASP A 572 -3.41 21.09 -37.63
C ASP A 572 -4.42 19.98 -37.33
N GLY A 573 -4.71 19.75 -36.05
CA GLY A 573 -5.69 18.76 -35.58
C GLY A 573 -5.27 17.29 -35.68
N GLY A 574 -3.99 17.01 -35.98
CA GLY A 574 -3.46 15.64 -36.07
C GLY A 574 -3.27 15.15 -37.51
N VAL A 575 -2.95 13.85 -37.67
CA VAL A 575 -2.63 13.23 -38.97
C VAL A 575 -3.82 13.25 -39.92
N ASP A 576 -5.02 13.03 -39.41
CA ASP A 576 -6.28 13.10 -40.17
C ASP A 576 -7.29 13.95 -39.38
N LYS A 577 -7.34 15.24 -39.73
CA LYS A 577 -8.25 16.21 -39.12
C LYS A 577 -9.72 15.86 -39.26
N THR A 578 -10.10 15.07 -40.31
CA THR A 578 -11.49 14.66 -40.52
C THR A 578 -12.02 13.70 -39.46
N GLN A 579 -11.13 13.05 -38.70
CA GLN A 579 -11.45 12.21 -37.57
C GLN A 579 -11.65 13.00 -36.25
N HIS A 580 -11.50 14.33 -36.31
CA HIS A 580 -11.56 15.22 -35.17
C HIS A 580 -10.67 14.75 -33.98
N PRO A 581 -9.37 14.53 -34.21
CA PRO A 581 -8.48 14.10 -33.12
C PRO A 581 -8.52 15.12 -31.98
N SER A 582 -8.77 14.62 -30.78
CA SER A 582 -8.88 15.46 -29.58
C SER A 582 -7.53 15.53 -28.87
N TRP A 583 -7.02 16.74 -28.69
CA TRP A 583 -5.81 17.00 -27.90
C TRP A 583 -4.55 16.28 -28.41
N ILE A 584 -4.07 16.62 -29.63
CA ILE A 584 -2.71 16.26 -30.02
C ILE A 584 -1.75 17.04 -29.13
N GLU A 585 -0.84 16.32 -28.41
CA GLU A 585 0.03 16.93 -27.41
C GLU A 585 1.38 16.18 -27.29
N GLY A 586 2.28 16.66 -26.42
CA GLY A 586 3.58 16.03 -26.18
C GLY A 586 4.49 15.95 -27.40
N PRO A 587 4.66 17.01 -28.24
CA PRO A 587 5.44 16.89 -29.45
C PRO A 587 6.94 16.76 -29.16
N HIS A 588 7.56 15.74 -29.76
CA HIS A 588 9.01 15.54 -29.77
C HIS A 588 9.53 15.51 -31.22
N LEU A 589 10.60 16.25 -31.47
CA LEU A 589 11.31 16.21 -32.76
C LEU A 589 12.59 15.37 -32.63
N TYR A 590 12.83 14.62 -33.72
CA TYR A 590 14.06 13.85 -33.90
C TYR A 590 14.59 14.07 -35.31
N HIS A 591 15.92 14.13 -35.48
CA HIS A 591 16.60 14.10 -36.75
C HIS A 591 17.47 12.84 -36.83
N ILE A 592 17.07 11.88 -37.64
CA ILE A 592 17.72 10.58 -37.72
C ILE A 592 18.00 10.26 -39.20
N ASN A 593 19.27 10.06 -39.55
CA ASN A 593 19.72 9.73 -40.91
C ASN A 593 19.15 10.69 -41.98
N GLY A 594 19.19 11.99 -41.69
CA GLY A 594 18.72 13.04 -42.63
C GLY A 594 17.20 13.16 -42.77
N THR A 595 16.42 12.50 -41.88
CA THR A 595 14.96 12.59 -41.84
C THR A 595 14.50 13.15 -40.52
N TYR A 596 13.57 14.10 -40.56
CA TYR A 596 12.91 14.63 -39.40
C TYR A 596 11.68 13.82 -39.06
N TYR A 597 11.57 13.43 -37.80
CA TYR A 597 10.42 12.72 -37.25
C TYR A 597 9.76 13.60 -36.20
N LEU A 598 8.47 13.75 -36.29
CA LEU A 598 7.64 14.36 -35.25
C LEU A 598 6.78 13.27 -34.61
N MET A 599 6.87 13.13 -33.31
CA MET A 599 5.99 12.32 -32.49
C MET A 599 5.12 13.28 -31.66
N ALA A 600 3.79 13.11 -31.70
CA ALA A 600 2.84 13.91 -30.95
C ALA A 600 1.58 13.09 -30.67
#